data_22b6af67b88695cc2a77266f46fcd8c5
#
_entry.id   22b6af67b88695cc2a77266f46fcd8c5
#
_cell.length_a   1.000
_cell.length_b   1.000
_cell.length_c   1.000
_cell.angle_alpha   90.00
_cell.angle_beta   90.00
_cell.angle_gamma   90.00
#
_symmetry.space_group_name_H-M   'P 1'
#
loop_
_entity.id
_entity.type
_entity.pdbx_description
1 polymer ?
#
loop_
_entity_poly.entity_id
_entity_poly.type
_entity_poly.pdbx_seq_one_letter_code
_entity_poly.pdbx_strand_id
1 'polypeptide(L)'
;MVENDKTYNTYMGISLICQSWVFSMLTDTYGDIPYFDACKGKEGVLTPAFDRQEAIYADILAKLEEANSLLSEGTSLPEDQVICDPIFQGDASKWRKFGNSLYLRLLLRISGKNEAAAGQIAEMLETNPANYPVMTGNDDSAILRWTGVEPYVSPFYTLRDSDWRMAMIAEFFVDNLNRWNDPRRSSWADTYNGEWAGVPSGYPVGAEVVGKSRLRLALKNDPRLGNILNYAELEFIIAEAAVKGYISADPGTHYEKGIAAALAMWDYSLPADYMDNPAVKWDDSESYDDKMSKIHLQKYYALFYTDLQQWFECRRTGYPILPKGGGLLNGGEMPSRLNYPVYLQTTNRSNYYEAVMIQGADEISTKVWWQRSDEA
;
A
#
# COMPACT_ATOMS: atom_id res chain seq x y z
N MET A 1 -17.57 10.22 -32.09
CA MET A 1 -17.64 11.68 -31.85
C MET A 1 -17.44 12.00 -30.37
N VAL A 2 -16.58 11.28 -29.67
CA VAL A 2 -16.26 11.48 -28.26
C VAL A 2 -14.74 11.63 -28.06
N GLU A 3 -13.95 11.39 -29.10
CA GLU A 3 -12.47 11.34 -29.05
C GLU A 3 -11.74 12.66 -28.72
N ASN A 4 -12.43 13.78 -28.57
CA ASN A 4 -11.83 15.06 -28.17
C ASN A 4 -12.54 15.75 -27.00
N ASP A 5 -13.35 15.01 -26.24
CA ASP A 5 -13.97 15.55 -25.02
C ASP A 5 -12.98 15.40 -23.84
N LYS A 6 -12.45 16.53 -23.38
CA LYS A 6 -11.50 16.57 -22.26
C LYS A 6 -12.07 15.97 -20.96
N THR A 7 -13.36 16.09 -20.75
CA THR A 7 -14.05 15.47 -19.61
C THR A 7 -14.06 13.94 -19.74
N TYR A 8 -14.27 13.43 -20.97
CA TYR A 8 -14.16 12.00 -21.23
C TYR A 8 -12.76 11.46 -20.94
N ASN A 9 -11.70 12.19 -21.35
CA ASN A 9 -10.31 11.81 -21.04
C ASN A 9 -10.08 11.73 -19.53
N THR A 10 -10.66 12.65 -18.76
CA THR A 10 -10.57 12.61 -17.29
C THR A 10 -11.25 11.37 -16.71
N TYR A 11 -12.48 11.05 -17.11
CA TYR A 11 -13.16 9.84 -16.64
C TYR A 11 -12.42 8.56 -17.02
N MET A 12 -11.92 8.48 -18.25
CA MET A 12 -11.14 7.33 -18.70
C MET A 12 -9.84 7.19 -17.89
N GLY A 13 -9.09 8.28 -17.70
CA GLY A 13 -7.89 8.26 -16.89
C GLY A 13 -8.15 7.81 -15.45
N ILE A 14 -9.18 8.35 -14.80
CA ILE A 14 -9.62 7.92 -13.46
C ILE A 14 -9.96 6.43 -13.44
N SER A 15 -10.72 5.97 -14.43
CA SER A 15 -11.14 4.57 -14.53
C SER A 15 -9.94 3.62 -14.65
N LEU A 16 -8.95 3.96 -15.50
CA LEU A 16 -7.72 3.18 -15.67
C LEU A 16 -6.88 3.14 -14.38
N ILE A 17 -6.77 4.26 -13.66
CA ILE A 17 -6.07 4.32 -12.36
C ILE A 17 -6.77 3.43 -11.33
N CYS A 18 -8.09 3.56 -11.19
CA CYS A 18 -8.87 2.74 -10.24
C CYS A 18 -8.78 1.25 -10.58
N GLN A 19 -8.87 0.89 -11.87
CA GLN A 19 -8.72 -0.48 -12.31
C GLN A 19 -7.31 -1.02 -11.99
N SER A 20 -6.28 -0.24 -12.27
CA SER A 20 -4.88 -0.60 -11.99
C SER A 20 -4.65 -0.80 -10.49
N TRP A 21 -5.16 0.09 -9.66
CA TRP A 21 -5.08 -0.02 -8.21
C TRP A 21 -5.75 -1.31 -7.69
N VAL A 22 -7.02 -1.54 -8.05
CA VAL A 22 -7.79 -2.69 -7.54
C VAL A 22 -7.17 -4.01 -7.99
N PHE A 23 -6.80 -4.14 -9.27
CA PHE A 23 -6.21 -5.37 -9.79
C PHE A 23 -4.77 -5.59 -9.29
N SER A 24 -3.99 -4.53 -9.01
CA SER A 24 -2.71 -4.70 -8.34
C SER A 24 -2.87 -5.31 -6.94
N MET A 25 -3.85 -4.87 -6.16
CA MET A 25 -4.15 -5.46 -4.86
C MET A 25 -4.58 -6.93 -4.96
N LEU A 26 -5.43 -7.25 -5.93
CA LEU A 26 -5.88 -8.63 -6.14
C LEU A 26 -4.73 -9.55 -6.54
N THR A 27 -3.92 -9.15 -7.53
CA THR A 27 -2.81 -10.00 -7.99
C THR A 27 -1.69 -10.08 -6.95
N ASP A 28 -1.43 -9.02 -6.18
CA ASP A 28 -0.46 -9.06 -5.08
C ASP A 28 -0.93 -9.96 -3.92
N THR A 29 -2.24 -10.13 -3.78
CA THR A 29 -2.83 -10.99 -2.73
C THR A 29 -2.83 -12.46 -3.14
N TYR A 30 -3.13 -12.78 -4.40
CA TYR A 30 -3.38 -14.16 -4.87
C TYR A 30 -2.37 -14.67 -5.91
N GLY A 31 -1.60 -13.78 -6.55
CA GLY A 31 -0.77 -14.12 -7.72
C GLY A 31 -1.57 -14.08 -9.01
N ASP A 32 -1.59 -15.20 -9.75
CA ASP A 32 -2.35 -15.33 -10.99
C ASP A 32 -3.86 -15.26 -10.68
N ILE A 33 -4.60 -14.41 -11.41
CA ILE A 33 -6.03 -14.16 -11.20
C ILE A 33 -6.75 -13.97 -12.53
N PRO A 34 -8.07 -14.17 -12.61
CA PRO A 34 -8.83 -13.71 -13.75
C PRO A 34 -8.70 -12.19 -13.92
N TYR A 35 -8.22 -11.76 -15.09
CA TYR A 35 -7.96 -10.36 -15.38
C TYR A 35 -8.50 -9.95 -16.74
N PHE A 36 -7.96 -10.48 -17.86
CA PHE A 36 -8.36 -10.07 -19.22
C PHE A 36 -9.80 -10.47 -19.56
N ASP A 37 -10.28 -11.57 -18.98
CA ASP A 37 -11.66 -12.04 -19.14
C ASP A 37 -12.55 -11.74 -17.91
N ALA A 38 -12.02 -11.04 -16.94
CA ALA A 38 -12.81 -10.62 -15.79
C ALA A 38 -13.94 -9.67 -16.20
N CYS A 39 -15.04 -9.69 -15.45
CA CYS A 39 -16.20 -8.82 -15.65
C CYS A 39 -16.96 -8.98 -16.99
N LYS A 40 -16.63 -9.98 -17.83
CA LYS A 40 -17.28 -10.25 -19.12
C LYS A 40 -18.50 -11.19 -19.04
N GLY A 41 -19.13 -11.28 -17.85
CA GLY A 41 -20.33 -12.12 -17.68
C GLY A 41 -21.48 -11.79 -18.64
N LYS A 42 -21.66 -10.51 -19.01
CA LYS A 42 -22.66 -10.08 -20.01
C LYS A 42 -22.32 -10.57 -21.43
N GLU A 43 -21.07 -10.87 -21.70
CA GLU A 43 -20.55 -11.41 -22.96
C GLU A 43 -20.56 -12.95 -22.98
N GLY A 44 -21.06 -13.56 -21.89
CA GLY A 44 -21.16 -15.02 -21.74
C GLY A 44 -19.94 -15.70 -21.12
N VAL A 45 -18.92 -14.95 -20.69
CA VAL A 45 -17.75 -15.50 -20.00
C VAL A 45 -18.08 -15.69 -18.52
N LEU A 46 -18.48 -16.92 -18.15
CA LEU A 46 -18.86 -17.27 -16.78
C LEU A 46 -17.72 -17.97 -16.00
N THR A 47 -16.74 -18.49 -16.72
CA THR A 47 -15.57 -19.19 -16.19
C THR A 47 -14.29 -18.59 -16.80
N PRO A 48 -13.89 -17.37 -16.37
CA PRO A 48 -12.71 -16.70 -16.91
C PRO A 48 -11.43 -17.48 -16.61
N ALA A 49 -10.45 -17.44 -17.52
CA ALA A 49 -9.13 -17.98 -17.31
C ALA A 49 -8.38 -17.17 -16.22
N PHE A 50 -7.37 -17.78 -15.60
CA PHE A 50 -6.45 -17.08 -14.71
C PHE A 50 -5.26 -16.60 -15.52
N ASP A 51 -5.02 -15.31 -15.49
CA ASP A 51 -3.91 -14.68 -16.19
C ASP A 51 -2.67 -14.63 -15.30
N ARG A 52 -1.49 -14.70 -15.91
CA ARG A 52 -0.22 -14.66 -15.19
C ARG A 52 0.01 -13.28 -14.55
N GLN A 53 0.46 -13.24 -13.31
CA GLN A 53 0.75 -11.99 -12.61
C GLN A 53 1.69 -11.07 -13.40
N GLU A 54 2.67 -11.63 -14.10
CA GLU A 54 3.58 -10.89 -14.98
C GLU A 54 2.84 -10.14 -16.10
N ALA A 55 1.91 -10.82 -16.78
CA ALA A 55 1.11 -10.22 -17.86
C ALA A 55 0.13 -9.17 -17.31
N ILE A 56 -0.44 -9.42 -16.13
CA ILE A 56 -1.30 -8.46 -15.43
C ILE A 56 -0.52 -7.19 -15.11
N TYR A 57 0.68 -7.30 -14.55
CA TYR A 57 1.53 -6.15 -14.26
C TYR A 57 1.91 -5.37 -15.52
N ALA A 58 2.25 -6.05 -16.61
CA ALA A 58 2.55 -5.38 -17.88
C ALA A 58 1.38 -4.52 -18.37
N ASP A 59 0.15 -5.03 -18.29
CA ASP A 59 -1.05 -4.29 -18.68
C ASP A 59 -1.42 -3.17 -17.71
N ILE A 60 -1.29 -3.40 -16.39
CA ILE A 60 -1.52 -2.37 -15.36
C ILE A 60 -0.58 -1.18 -15.57
N LEU A 61 0.70 -1.41 -15.82
CA LEU A 61 1.67 -0.34 -16.04
C LEU A 61 1.37 0.41 -17.35
N ALA A 62 0.98 -0.30 -18.42
CA ALA A 62 0.54 0.32 -19.67
C ALA A 62 -0.72 1.20 -19.48
N LYS A 63 -1.68 0.74 -18.68
CA LYS A 63 -2.88 1.52 -18.33
C LYS A 63 -2.55 2.78 -17.53
N LEU A 64 -1.58 2.74 -16.64
CA LEU A 64 -1.14 3.92 -15.89
C LEU A 64 -0.44 4.92 -16.79
N GLU A 65 0.33 4.47 -17.79
CA GLU A 65 0.91 5.32 -18.82
C GLU A 65 -0.17 6.00 -19.67
N GLU A 66 -1.18 5.21 -20.12
CA GLU A 66 -2.33 5.74 -20.85
C GLU A 66 -3.11 6.75 -20.00
N ALA A 67 -3.35 6.45 -18.73
CA ALA A 67 -4.04 7.36 -17.81
C ALA A 67 -3.27 8.68 -17.62
N ASN A 68 -1.93 8.63 -17.49
CA ASN A 68 -1.10 9.83 -17.43
C ASN A 68 -1.25 10.70 -18.68
N SER A 69 -1.27 10.08 -19.87
CA SER A 69 -1.47 10.77 -21.15
C SER A 69 -2.88 11.40 -21.20
N LEU A 70 -3.94 10.64 -20.94
CA LEU A 70 -5.32 11.13 -20.97
C LEU A 70 -5.55 12.29 -19.99
N LEU A 71 -5.02 12.18 -18.76
CA LEU A 71 -5.15 13.24 -17.76
C LEU A 71 -4.29 14.47 -18.05
N SER A 72 -3.24 14.35 -18.86
CA SER A 72 -2.46 15.51 -19.32
C SER A 72 -3.27 16.41 -20.23
N GLU A 73 -4.20 15.85 -20.98
CA GLU A 73 -5.12 16.53 -21.90
C GLU A 73 -6.51 16.78 -21.30
N GLY A 74 -6.78 16.13 -20.14
CA GLY A 74 -8.03 16.20 -19.43
C GLY A 74 -8.32 17.57 -18.82
N THR A 75 -9.53 17.75 -18.36
CA THR A 75 -9.97 18.91 -17.58
C THR A 75 -10.65 18.41 -16.31
N SER A 76 -10.63 19.21 -15.24
CA SER A 76 -11.37 18.90 -14.03
C SER A 76 -12.86 18.71 -14.33
N LEU A 77 -13.51 17.83 -13.55
CA LEU A 77 -14.92 17.52 -13.74
C LEU A 77 -15.81 18.77 -13.53
N PRO A 78 -16.91 18.92 -14.26
CA PRO A 78 -17.90 19.97 -14.03
C PRO A 78 -18.44 19.95 -12.60
N GLU A 79 -18.84 21.10 -12.07
CA GLU A 79 -19.30 21.29 -10.69
C GLU A 79 -20.43 20.34 -10.28
N ASP A 80 -21.36 20.05 -11.20
CA ASP A 80 -22.47 19.10 -10.99
C ASP A 80 -22.03 17.63 -10.93
N GLN A 81 -20.81 17.31 -11.32
CA GLN A 81 -20.23 15.96 -11.35
C GLN A 81 -19.18 15.73 -10.26
N VAL A 82 -18.73 16.77 -9.57
CA VAL A 82 -17.71 16.68 -8.49
C VAL A 82 -18.14 15.71 -7.39
N ILE A 83 -19.43 15.63 -7.09
CA ILE A 83 -19.98 14.71 -6.08
C ILE A 83 -19.71 13.23 -6.39
N CYS A 84 -19.43 12.88 -7.66
CA CYS A 84 -19.11 11.51 -8.07
C CYS A 84 -17.67 11.12 -7.72
N ASP A 85 -16.82 12.08 -7.35
CA ASP A 85 -15.43 11.85 -6.95
C ASP A 85 -15.18 12.26 -5.49
N PRO A 86 -15.30 11.32 -4.55
CA PRO A 86 -15.10 11.60 -3.12
C PRO A 86 -13.64 11.75 -2.72
N ILE A 87 -12.68 11.49 -3.62
CA ILE A 87 -11.24 11.50 -3.32
C ILE A 87 -10.65 12.89 -3.63
N PHE A 88 -10.76 13.33 -4.88
CA PHE A 88 -10.15 14.58 -5.35
C PHE A 88 -11.16 15.60 -5.90
N GLN A 89 -12.46 15.32 -5.75
CA GLN A 89 -13.52 16.23 -6.17
C GLN A 89 -13.40 16.68 -7.64
N GLY A 90 -13.04 15.73 -8.51
CA GLY A 90 -12.93 15.95 -9.95
C GLY A 90 -11.67 16.67 -10.40
N ASP A 91 -10.68 16.88 -9.55
CA ASP A 91 -9.41 17.51 -9.91
C ASP A 91 -8.53 16.56 -10.75
N ALA A 92 -8.51 16.76 -12.06
CA ALA A 92 -7.74 15.95 -13.00
C ALA A 92 -6.22 15.97 -12.71
N SER A 93 -5.68 17.09 -12.21
CA SER A 93 -4.26 17.21 -11.85
C SER A 93 -3.91 16.33 -10.65
N LYS A 94 -4.76 16.30 -9.63
CA LYS A 94 -4.57 15.41 -8.46
C LYS A 94 -4.70 13.93 -8.84
N TRP A 95 -5.66 13.58 -9.70
CA TRP A 95 -5.79 12.23 -10.24
C TRP A 95 -4.53 11.81 -11.01
N ARG A 96 -3.97 12.71 -11.83
CA ARG A 96 -2.73 12.46 -12.57
C ARG A 96 -1.55 12.23 -11.63
N LYS A 97 -1.39 13.06 -10.59
CA LYS A 97 -0.36 12.89 -9.55
C LYS A 97 -0.51 11.56 -8.81
N PHE A 98 -1.74 11.19 -8.44
CA PHE A 98 -2.00 9.90 -7.80
C PHE A 98 -1.67 8.74 -8.73
N GLY A 99 -2.11 8.78 -9.99
CA GLY A 99 -1.81 7.74 -10.98
C GLY A 99 -0.31 7.52 -11.17
N ASN A 100 0.48 8.58 -11.30
CA ASN A 100 1.93 8.51 -11.43
C ASN A 100 2.61 8.02 -10.13
N SER A 101 2.10 8.41 -8.97
CA SER A 101 2.62 7.92 -7.68
C SER A 101 2.31 6.44 -7.46
N LEU A 102 1.14 5.97 -7.91
CA LEU A 102 0.78 4.56 -7.95
C LEU A 102 1.69 3.79 -8.93
N TYR A 103 1.99 4.38 -10.09
CA TYR A 103 2.91 3.82 -11.07
C TYR A 103 4.30 3.56 -10.44
N LEU A 104 4.85 4.53 -9.72
CA LEU A 104 6.11 4.38 -8.99
C LEU A 104 6.04 3.26 -7.92
N ARG A 105 4.94 3.18 -7.15
CA ARG A 105 4.74 2.08 -6.20
C ARG A 105 4.84 0.72 -6.88
N LEU A 106 4.17 0.55 -8.03
CA LEU A 106 4.11 -0.71 -8.73
C LEU A 106 5.41 -1.04 -9.48
N LEU A 107 6.09 -0.06 -10.06
CA LEU A 107 7.42 -0.23 -10.63
C LEU A 107 8.43 -0.69 -9.57
N LEU A 108 8.43 -0.05 -8.41
CA LEU A 108 9.31 -0.44 -7.31
C LEU A 108 8.97 -1.86 -6.80
N ARG A 109 7.67 -2.24 -6.79
CA ARG A 109 7.20 -3.58 -6.42
C ARG A 109 7.85 -4.67 -7.25
N ILE A 110 7.96 -4.46 -8.55
CA ILE A 110 8.49 -5.46 -9.49
C ILE A 110 9.96 -5.23 -9.86
N SER A 111 10.63 -4.23 -9.30
CA SER A 111 12.01 -3.86 -9.68
C SER A 111 13.05 -4.97 -9.45
N GLY A 112 12.74 -5.97 -8.63
CA GLY A 112 13.54 -7.17 -8.46
C GLY A 112 13.34 -8.24 -9.56
N LYS A 113 12.36 -8.05 -10.46
CA LYS A 113 12.00 -8.97 -11.53
C LYS A 113 12.03 -8.34 -12.91
N ASN A 114 11.81 -7.06 -13.00
CA ASN A 114 11.76 -6.31 -14.25
C ASN A 114 12.88 -5.27 -14.25
N GLU A 115 13.95 -5.57 -14.99
CA GLU A 115 15.12 -4.69 -15.11
C GLU A 115 14.77 -3.30 -15.69
N ALA A 116 13.73 -3.21 -16.53
CA ALA A 116 13.29 -1.94 -17.09
C ALA A 116 12.64 -1.02 -16.05
N ALA A 117 12.17 -1.57 -14.91
CA ALA A 117 11.49 -0.79 -13.89
C ALA A 117 12.38 0.32 -13.30
N ALA A 118 13.67 0.07 -13.09
CA ALA A 118 14.62 1.06 -12.60
C ALA A 118 14.77 2.23 -13.58
N GLY A 119 14.91 1.93 -14.89
CA GLY A 119 14.97 2.95 -15.95
C GLY A 119 13.69 3.79 -16.03
N GLN A 120 12.52 3.16 -15.87
CA GLN A 120 11.24 3.89 -15.88
C GLN A 120 11.08 4.79 -14.64
N ILE A 121 11.55 4.35 -13.46
CA ILE A 121 11.59 5.20 -12.26
C ILE A 121 12.47 6.43 -12.50
N ALA A 122 13.67 6.26 -13.09
CA ALA A 122 14.54 7.36 -13.43
C ALA A 122 13.91 8.29 -14.49
N GLU A 123 13.23 7.73 -15.48
CA GLU A 123 12.48 8.50 -16.49
C GLU A 123 11.44 9.43 -15.84
N MET A 124 10.66 8.89 -14.91
CA MET A 124 9.57 9.62 -14.25
C MET A 124 10.08 10.69 -13.28
N LEU A 125 11.16 10.42 -12.55
CA LEU A 125 11.60 11.28 -11.45
C LEU A 125 12.74 12.25 -11.82
N GLU A 126 13.54 11.93 -12.84
CA GLU A 126 14.74 12.72 -13.19
C GLU A 126 14.75 13.19 -14.64
N THR A 127 14.51 12.28 -15.60
CA THR A 127 14.67 12.61 -17.03
C THR A 127 13.52 13.48 -17.53
N ASN A 128 12.28 13.08 -17.24
CA ASN A 128 11.09 13.77 -17.71
C ASN A 128 10.03 14.02 -16.61
N PRO A 129 10.39 14.57 -15.44
CA PRO A 129 9.46 14.73 -14.31
C PRO A 129 8.25 15.62 -14.64
N ALA A 130 8.37 16.54 -15.60
CA ALA A 130 7.25 17.36 -16.05
C ALA A 130 6.15 16.54 -16.75
N ASN A 131 6.52 15.41 -17.39
CA ASN A 131 5.57 14.51 -18.03
C ASN A 131 4.91 13.56 -17.04
N TYR A 132 5.50 13.37 -15.86
CA TYR A 132 5.02 12.48 -14.82
C TYR A 132 4.89 13.21 -13.47
N PRO A 133 4.00 14.21 -13.37
CA PRO A 133 3.81 14.89 -12.09
C PRO A 133 3.36 13.90 -11.03
N VAL A 134 4.02 13.92 -9.87
CA VAL A 134 3.72 13.08 -8.71
C VAL A 134 3.18 13.93 -7.56
N MET A 135 2.69 13.31 -6.48
CA MET A 135 2.26 14.03 -5.28
C MET A 135 3.38 14.90 -4.73
N THR A 136 3.04 16.09 -4.24
CA THR A 136 3.98 17.09 -3.73
C THR A 136 3.73 17.49 -2.27
N GLY A 137 2.70 16.94 -1.66
CA GLY A 137 2.32 17.18 -0.27
C GLY A 137 1.13 16.34 0.15
N ASN A 138 0.76 16.39 1.44
CA ASN A 138 -0.35 15.61 1.98
C ASN A 138 -1.70 15.92 1.32
N ASP A 139 -1.89 17.12 0.76
CA ASP A 139 -3.12 17.51 0.06
C ASP A 139 -3.32 16.77 -1.28
N ASP A 140 -2.26 16.15 -1.80
CA ASP A 140 -2.30 15.31 -2.99
C ASP A 140 -2.53 13.81 -2.64
N SER A 141 -2.56 13.46 -1.34
CA SER A 141 -2.75 12.07 -0.91
C SER A 141 -4.13 11.54 -1.30
N ALA A 142 -4.16 10.32 -1.86
CA ALA A 142 -5.40 9.64 -2.20
C ALA A 142 -6.02 9.01 -0.95
N ILE A 143 -6.95 9.71 -0.34
CA ILE A 143 -7.65 9.28 0.88
C ILE A 143 -9.16 9.40 0.66
N LEU A 144 -9.87 8.28 0.69
CA LEU A 144 -11.32 8.28 0.78
C LEU A 144 -11.72 8.63 2.22
N ARG A 145 -12.11 9.88 2.44
CA ARG A 145 -12.40 10.36 3.79
C ARG A 145 -13.78 9.93 4.28
N TRP A 146 -13.79 9.24 5.42
CA TRP A 146 -15.03 8.85 6.09
C TRP A 146 -15.63 10.07 6.80
N THR A 147 -16.70 10.59 6.24
CA THR A 147 -17.37 11.80 6.78
C THR A 147 -18.33 11.49 7.92
N GLY A 148 -18.64 10.21 8.16
CA GLY A 148 -19.68 9.78 9.11
C GLY A 148 -21.10 9.93 8.59
N VAL A 149 -21.29 10.33 7.33
CA VAL A 149 -22.58 10.45 6.65
C VAL A 149 -22.62 9.46 5.49
N GLU A 150 -23.69 8.68 5.38
CA GLU A 150 -23.89 7.72 4.29
C GLU A 150 -23.76 8.38 2.91
N PRO A 151 -23.09 7.75 1.93
CA PRO A 151 -22.48 6.41 1.99
C PRO A 151 -21.04 6.40 2.55
N TYR A 152 -20.50 7.52 2.99
CA TYR A 152 -19.11 7.69 3.41
C TYR A 152 -18.95 7.51 4.92
N VAL A 153 -19.41 6.38 5.44
CA VAL A 153 -19.16 5.96 6.83
C VAL A 153 -17.97 4.98 6.87
N SER A 154 -17.23 4.99 7.98
CA SER A 154 -16.12 4.05 8.16
C SER A 154 -16.63 2.59 7.99
N PRO A 155 -15.89 1.71 7.29
CA PRO A 155 -16.25 0.30 7.17
C PRO A 155 -16.30 -0.42 8.53
N PHE A 156 -15.70 0.15 9.56
CA PHE A 156 -15.72 -0.35 10.93
C PHE A 156 -16.89 0.20 11.76
N TYR A 157 -17.68 1.13 11.23
CA TYR A 157 -18.77 1.80 11.93
C TYR A 157 -19.77 0.82 12.57
N THR A 158 -20.11 -0.25 11.86
CA THR A 158 -21.09 -1.25 12.31
C THR A 158 -20.53 -2.24 13.34
N LEU A 159 -19.21 -2.29 13.54
CA LEU A 159 -18.62 -3.13 14.58
C LEU A 159 -19.04 -2.64 15.95
N ARG A 160 -19.37 -3.57 16.86
CA ARG A 160 -19.56 -3.20 18.28
C ARG A 160 -18.24 -2.68 18.85
N ASP A 161 -18.30 -1.74 19.76
CA ASP A 161 -17.12 -1.15 20.41
C ASP A 161 -16.27 -2.22 21.13
N SER A 162 -16.91 -3.24 21.70
CA SER A 162 -16.24 -4.38 22.30
C SER A 162 -15.43 -5.16 21.27
N ASP A 163 -15.97 -5.39 20.06
CA ASP A 163 -15.31 -6.18 19.01
C ASP A 163 -14.12 -5.40 18.42
N TRP A 164 -14.27 -4.09 18.20
CA TRP A 164 -13.16 -3.23 17.82
C TRP A 164 -12.01 -3.27 18.84
N ARG A 165 -12.35 -3.27 20.11
CA ARG A 165 -11.39 -3.28 21.22
C ARG A 165 -10.89 -4.68 21.60
N MET A 166 -11.31 -5.75 20.93
CA MET A 166 -10.76 -7.09 21.20
C MET A 166 -9.29 -7.20 20.78
N ALA A 167 -8.90 -6.57 19.70
CA ALA A 167 -7.52 -6.61 19.22
C ALA A 167 -6.60 -5.83 20.19
N MET A 168 -5.54 -6.49 20.64
CA MET A 168 -4.43 -5.87 21.35
C MET A 168 -3.33 -5.49 20.36
N ILE A 169 -2.59 -4.43 20.67
CA ILE A 169 -1.53 -3.94 19.80
C ILE A 169 -0.27 -4.79 20.00
N ALA A 170 0.42 -5.13 18.91
CA ALA A 170 1.67 -5.87 18.98
C ALA A 170 2.77 -5.07 19.67
N GLU A 171 3.59 -5.74 20.50
CA GLU A 171 4.74 -5.16 21.19
C GLU A 171 5.70 -4.47 20.21
N PHE A 172 6.04 -5.14 19.11
CA PHE A 172 6.88 -4.55 18.06
C PHE A 172 6.35 -3.18 17.59
N PHE A 173 5.04 -3.08 17.38
CA PHE A 173 4.43 -1.84 16.88
C PHE A 173 4.53 -0.72 17.91
N VAL A 174 4.18 -0.98 19.17
CA VAL A 174 4.13 0.07 20.19
C VAL A 174 5.50 0.44 20.73
N ASP A 175 6.44 -0.50 20.79
CA ASP A 175 7.78 -0.28 21.33
C ASP A 175 8.62 0.65 20.45
N ASN A 176 8.50 0.54 19.12
CA ASN A 176 9.13 1.50 18.22
C ASN A 176 8.57 2.92 18.43
N LEU A 177 7.24 3.06 18.53
CA LEU A 177 6.60 4.36 18.80
C LEU A 177 7.04 4.93 20.17
N ASN A 178 7.20 4.08 21.18
CA ASN A 178 7.72 4.48 22.48
C ASN A 178 9.19 4.92 22.40
N ARG A 179 10.03 4.15 21.70
CA ARG A 179 11.46 4.45 21.50
C ARG A 179 11.67 5.78 20.80
N TRP A 180 10.82 6.12 19.84
CA TRP A 180 10.89 7.38 19.09
C TRP A 180 10.19 8.54 19.80
N ASN A 181 9.48 8.29 20.91
CA ASN A 181 8.54 9.23 21.51
C ASN A 181 7.50 9.75 20.50
N ASP A 182 7.04 8.86 19.63
CA ASP A 182 6.17 9.20 18.51
C ASP A 182 4.78 9.62 18.98
N PRO A 183 4.31 10.83 18.63
CA PRO A 183 3.03 11.33 19.12
C PRO A 183 1.82 10.57 18.56
N ARG A 184 1.95 9.91 17.39
CA ARG A 184 0.86 9.14 16.76
C ARG A 184 0.35 8.00 17.63
N ARG A 185 1.17 7.48 18.55
CA ARG A 185 0.73 6.44 19.52
C ARG A 185 -0.51 6.86 20.28
N SER A 186 -0.65 8.15 20.63
CA SER A 186 -1.80 8.68 21.36
C SER A 186 -3.08 8.76 20.52
N SER A 187 -2.97 8.82 19.19
CA SER A 187 -4.11 8.73 18.26
C SER A 187 -4.53 7.29 17.98
N TRP A 188 -3.58 6.34 18.02
CA TRP A 188 -3.81 4.96 17.60
C TRP A 188 -4.14 4.01 18.75
N ALA A 189 -3.57 4.25 19.94
CA ALA A 189 -3.64 3.34 21.07
C ALA A 189 -4.09 4.00 22.35
N ASP A 190 -4.89 3.28 23.16
CA ASP A 190 -5.14 3.60 24.55
C ASP A 190 -3.98 3.10 25.41
N THR A 191 -3.70 3.78 26.53
CA THR A 191 -2.75 3.29 27.54
C THR A 191 -3.38 2.16 28.37
N TYR A 192 -2.53 1.26 28.85
CA TYR A 192 -2.88 0.27 29.87
C TYR A 192 -2.06 0.56 31.13
N ASN A 193 -2.73 0.81 32.26
CA ASN A 193 -2.11 1.26 33.51
C ASN A 193 -1.22 2.49 33.36
N GLY A 194 -1.59 3.42 32.45
CA GLY A 194 -0.86 4.66 32.20
C GLY A 194 0.28 4.56 31.20
N GLU A 195 0.57 3.38 30.66
CA GLU A 195 1.66 3.13 29.72
C GLU A 195 1.14 2.55 28.40
N TRP A 196 1.85 2.81 27.29
CA TRP A 196 1.63 2.09 26.05
C TRP A 196 2.46 0.80 26.05
N ALA A 197 1.79 -0.35 26.13
CA ALA A 197 2.40 -1.66 26.20
C ALA A 197 1.72 -2.63 25.23
N GLY A 198 2.50 -3.32 24.42
CA GLY A 198 2.02 -4.28 23.44
C GLY A 198 2.04 -5.73 23.91
N VAL A 199 1.50 -6.64 23.10
CA VAL A 199 1.60 -8.09 23.29
C VAL A 199 2.67 -8.67 22.36
N PRO A 200 3.47 -9.65 22.81
CA PRO A 200 4.41 -10.33 21.95
C PRO A 200 3.70 -10.97 20.75
N SER A 201 4.24 -10.80 19.53
CA SER A 201 3.71 -11.46 18.35
C SER A 201 3.96 -12.96 18.41
N GLY A 202 2.94 -13.79 18.07
CA GLY A 202 3.09 -15.24 18.04
C GLY A 202 3.32 -15.89 19.40
N TYR A 203 2.68 -15.40 20.46
CA TYR A 203 2.67 -16.09 21.74
C TYR A 203 1.90 -17.42 21.64
N PRO A 204 2.29 -18.47 22.41
CA PRO A 204 1.67 -19.77 22.34
C PRO A 204 0.17 -19.73 22.65
N VAL A 205 -0.60 -20.61 22.00
CA VAL A 205 -2.03 -20.80 22.30
C VAL A 205 -2.20 -21.21 23.76
N GLY A 206 -3.09 -20.52 24.47
CA GLY A 206 -3.34 -20.77 25.90
C GLY A 206 -2.37 -20.04 26.85
N ALA A 207 -1.38 -19.30 26.33
CA ALA A 207 -0.56 -18.45 27.17
C ALA A 207 -1.41 -17.32 27.78
N GLU A 208 -1.19 -17.03 29.06
CA GLU A 208 -1.82 -15.89 29.71
C GLU A 208 -1.22 -14.59 29.18
N VAL A 209 -2.04 -13.78 28.56
CA VAL A 209 -1.66 -12.44 28.11
C VAL A 209 -2.30 -11.42 29.04
N VAL A 210 -1.48 -10.85 29.92
CA VAL A 210 -1.93 -9.76 30.80
C VAL A 210 -2.37 -8.59 29.95
N GLY A 211 -3.47 -7.91 30.31
CA GLY A 211 -4.09 -6.82 29.56
C GLY A 211 -3.06 -5.79 29.11
N LYS A 212 -3.17 -5.39 27.86
CA LYS A 212 -2.26 -4.51 27.13
C LYS A 212 -3.03 -3.43 26.37
N SER A 213 -2.31 -2.50 25.81
CA SER A 213 -2.87 -1.42 24.97
C SER A 213 -3.72 -1.97 23.81
N ARG A 214 -4.79 -1.26 23.51
CA ARG A 214 -5.76 -1.60 22.46
C ARG A 214 -5.91 -0.41 21.51
N LEU A 215 -6.45 -0.66 20.33
CA LEU A 215 -6.80 0.42 19.42
C LEU A 215 -7.79 1.38 20.10
N ARG A 216 -7.56 2.68 19.93
CA ARG A 216 -8.48 3.69 20.46
C ARG A 216 -9.87 3.55 19.84
N LEU A 217 -10.89 3.76 20.64
CA LEU A 217 -12.26 3.70 20.12
C LEU A 217 -12.54 4.81 19.08
N ALA A 218 -11.99 6.00 19.28
CA ALA A 218 -12.13 7.11 18.35
C ALA A 218 -11.55 6.78 16.95
N LEU A 219 -10.51 5.95 16.87
CA LEU A 219 -9.89 5.55 15.63
C LEU A 219 -10.88 4.80 14.70
N LYS A 220 -11.84 4.05 15.26
CA LYS A 220 -12.84 3.28 14.50
C LYS A 220 -13.56 4.10 13.42
N ASN A 221 -13.77 5.39 13.69
CA ASN A 221 -14.46 6.30 12.79
C ASN A 221 -13.57 7.43 12.25
N ASP A 222 -12.26 7.26 12.35
CA ASP A 222 -11.33 8.28 11.87
C ASP A 222 -11.43 8.45 10.35
N PRO A 223 -11.60 9.68 9.84
CA PRO A 223 -11.74 9.92 8.40
C PRO A 223 -10.52 9.51 7.58
N ARG A 224 -9.36 9.34 8.21
CA ARG A 224 -8.09 8.99 7.54
C ARG A 224 -7.94 7.49 7.24
N LEU A 225 -8.80 6.62 7.80
CA LEU A 225 -8.69 5.17 7.60
C LEU A 225 -9.02 4.71 6.17
N GLY A 226 -9.51 5.58 5.30
CA GLY A 226 -9.67 5.31 3.87
C GLY A 226 -8.41 5.65 3.05
N ASN A 227 -7.22 5.53 3.63
CA ASN A 227 -5.95 5.79 2.97
C ASN A 227 -5.66 4.77 1.87
N ILE A 228 -5.44 5.26 0.64
CA ILE A 228 -5.13 4.45 -0.55
C ILE A 228 -3.64 4.57 -0.90
N LEU A 229 -3.15 5.80 -0.98
CA LEU A 229 -1.74 6.14 -1.16
C LEU A 229 -1.49 7.53 -0.60
N ASN A 230 -0.57 7.66 0.33
CA ASN A 230 -0.25 8.93 0.95
C ASN A 230 1.11 9.47 0.49
N TYR A 231 1.29 10.78 0.65
CA TYR A 231 2.52 11.46 0.24
C TYR A 231 3.76 10.94 0.99
N ALA A 232 3.62 10.58 2.27
CA ALA A 232 4.74 10.01 3.02
C ALA A 232 5.26 8.70 2.39
N GLU A 233 4.35 7.84 1.92
CA GLU A 233 4.73 6.61 1.21
C GLU A 233 5.53 6.91 -0.05
N LEU A 234 5.11 7.91 -0.84
CA LEU A 234 5.84 8.33 -2.04
C LEU A 234 7.26 8.80 -1.70
N GLU A 235 7.44 9.59 -0.65
CA GLU A 235 8.76 10.04 -0.23
C GLU A 235 9.66 8.87 0.17
N PHE A 236 9.12 7.84 0.84
CA PHE A 236 9.86 6.61 1.13
C PHE A 236 10.14 5.76 -0.11
N ILE A 237 9.28 5.77 -1.14
CA ILE A 237 9.53 5.15 -2.44
C ILE A 237 10.73 5.82 -3.12
N ILE A 238 10.78 7.16 -3.12
CA ILE A 238 11.88 7.92 -3.70
C ILE A 238 13.18 7.69 -2.92
N ALA A 239 13.13 7.69 -1.57
CA ALA A 239 14.29 7.38 -0.74
C ALA A 239 14.84 5.98 -1.03
N GLU A 240 14.00 4.97 -1.15
CA GLU A 240 14.41 3.61 -1.52
C GLU A 240 15.02 3.56 -2.91
N ALA A 241 14.40 4.20 -3.91
CA ALA A 241 14.93 4.25 -5.27
C ALA A 241 16.32 4.91 -5.33
N ALA A 242 16.55 5.95 -4.53
CA ALA A 242 17.85 6.59 -4.40
C ALA A 242 18.90 5.69 -3.73
N VAL A 243 18.56 4.99 -2.64
CA VAL A 243 19.48 4.02 -1.99
C VAL A 243 19.82 2.87 -2.93
N LYS A 244 18.90 2.44 -3.79
CA LYS A 244 19.13 1.42 -4.82
C LYS A 244 19.95 1.94 -6.01
N GLY A 245 20.22 3.25 -6.09
CA GLY A 245 20.92 3.86 -7.21
C GLY A 245 20.11 3.92 -8.51
N TYR A 246 18.78 3.85 -8.43
CA TYR A 246 17.90 4.02 -9.59
C TYR A 246 17.79 5.50 -10.00
N ILE A 247 17.97 6.39 -9.04
CA ILE A 247 17.96 7.86 -9.21
C ILE A 247 19.09 8.49 -8.39
N SER A 248 19.46 9.73 -8.71
CA SER A 248 20.53 10.47 -8.06
C SER A 248 20.06 11.37 -6.92
N ALA A 249 18.77 11.34 -6.57
CA ALA A 249 18.21 12.10 -5.46
C ALA A 249 18.89 11.75 -4.12
N ASP A 250 18.93 12.71 -3.19
CA ASP A 250 19.45 12.49 -1.84
C ASP A 250 18.46 11.67 -1.00
N PRO A 251 18.80 10.43 -0.62
CA PRO A 251 17.86 9.55 0.08
C PRO A 251 17.51 10.06 1.48
N GLY A 252 18.44 10.73 2.18
CA GLY A 252 18.21 11.29 3.51
C GLY A 252 17.13 12.37 3.50
N THR A 253 17.19 13.27 2.53
CA THR A 253 16.17 14.31 2.34
C THR A 253 14.77 13.72 2.16
N HIS A 254 14.62 12.68 1.34
CA HIS A 254 13.33 12.05 1.10
C HIS A 254 12.85 11.22 2.30
N TYR A 255 13.76 10.55 3.00
CA TYR A 255 13.45 9.85 4.25
C TYR A 255 12.89 10.81 5.31
N GLU A 256 13.53 11.94 5.54
CA GLU A 256 13.09 12.94 6.51
C GLU A 256 11.77 13.61 6.12
N LYS A 257 11.57 13.92 4.84
CA LYS A 257 10.28 14.40 4.31
C LYS A 257 9.16 13.39 4.52
N GLY A 258 9.44 12.11 4.29
CA GLY A 258 8.47 11.02 4.52
C GLY A 258 8.02 10.95 5.98
N ILE A 259 8.95 11.06 6.93
CA ILE A 259 8.63 11.11 8.36
C ILE A 259 7.75 12.32 8.69
N ALA A 260 8.19 13.52 8.27
CA ALA A 260 7.44 14.75 8.51
C ALA A 260 6.01 14.70 7.93
N ALA A 261 5.87 14.21 6.72
CA ALA A 261 4.58 14.03 6.05
C ALA A 261 3.69 13.00 6.78
N ALA A 262 4.28 11.89 7.25
CA ALA A 262 3.54 10.86 7.99
C ALA A 262 3.03 11.37 9.34
N LEU A 263 3.76 12.21 10.03
CA LEU A 263 3.30 12.86 11.26
C LEU A 263 2.21 13.90 10.96
N ALA A 264 2.43 14.75 9.95
CA ALA A 264 1.48 15.79 9.56
C ALA A 264 0.14 15.22 9.07
N MET A 265 0.12 14.04 8.45
CA MET A 265 -1.11 13.33 8.07
C MET A 265 -2.01 13.04 9.27
N TRP A 266 -1.43 12.91 10.47
CA TRP A 266 -2.14 12.67 11.74
C TRP A 266 -2.24 13.94 12.59
N ASP A 267 -2.08 15.11 11.99
CA ASP A 267 -2.16 16.45 12.62
C ASP A 267 -1.07 16.69 13.69
N TYR A 268 0.08 16.02 13.57
CA TYR A 268 1.23 16.26 14.42
C TYR A 268 2.33 17.03 13.70
N SER A 269 2.90 18.00 14.38
CA SER A 269 4.18 18.58 13.97
C SER A 269 5.32 17.62 14.32
N LEU A 270 6.39 17.68 13.56
CA LEU A 270 7.61 16.93 13.85
C LEU A 270 8.20 17.41 15.20
N PRO A 271 8.35 16.54 16.23
CA PRO A 271 9.01 16.92 17.48
C PRO A 271 10.46 17.33 17.24
N ALA A 272 10.96 18.31 18.00
CA ALA A 272 12.27 18.92 17.77
C ALA A 272 13.45 17.92 17.86
N ASP A 273 13.31 16.91 18.70
CA ASP A 273 14.33 15.89 18.97
C ASP A 273 14.10 14.56 18.21
N TYR A 274 13.04 14.48 17.40
CA TYR A 274 12.64 13.23 16.75
C TYR A 274 13.72 12.72 15.78
N MET A 275 14.28 13.62 14.95
CA MET A 275 15.31 13.28 13.97
C MET A 275 16.70 13.09 14.60
N ASP A 276 16.90 13.52 15.85
CA ASP A 276 18.14 13.28 16.60
C ASP A 276 18.16 11.91 17.31
N ASN A 277 17.00 11.23 17.35
CA ASN A 277 16.90 9.89 17.93
C ASN A 277 17.76 8.90 17.12
N PRO A 278 18.73 8.19 17.76
CA PRO A 278 19.64 7.28 17.05
C PRO A 278 18.94 6.18 16.21
N ALA A 279 17.72 5.80 16.59
CA ALA A 279 16.92 4.83 15.84
C ALA A 279 16.19 5.41 14.63
N VAL A 280 16.18 6.73 14.48
CA VAL A 280 15.51 7.46 13.38
C VAL A 280 16.52 8.21 12.52
N LYS A 281 17.53 8.84 13.16
CA LYS A 281 18.52 9.69 12.50
C LYS A 281 19.11 9.04 11.25
N TRP A 282 19.09 9.79 10.14
CA TRP A 282 19.76 9.37 8.92
C TRP A 282 21.27 9.55 9.04
N ASP A 283 22.03 8.60 8.52
CA ASP A 283 23.47 8.67 8.42
C ASP A 283 23.91 8.11 7.06
N ASP A 284 24.56 8.95 6.25
CA ASP A 284 25.01 8.55 4.91
C ASP A 284 26.14 7.51 4.95
N SER A 285 26.84 7.37 6.09
CA SER A 285 27.89 6.38 6.28
C SER A 285 27.38 4.98 6.58
N GLU A 286 26.09 4.82 6.91
CA GLU A 286 25.49 3.52 7.21
C GLU A 286 25.48 2.58 5.99
N SER A 287 25.43 1.29 6.29
CA SER A 287 25.33 0.25 5.25
C SER A 287 24.02 0.37 4.45
N TYR A 288 23.98 -0.26 3.27
CA TYR A 288 22.76 -0.41 2.47
C TYR A 288 21.60 -0.99 3.29
N ASP A 289 21.86 -2.07 4.04
CA ASP A 289 20.85 -2.77 4.83
C ASP A 289 20.32 -1.91 5.99
N ASP A 290 21.16 -1.13 6.65
CA ASP A 290 20.75 -0.22 7.71
C ASP A 290 19.84 0.90 7.16
N LYS A 291 20.22 1.51 6.04
CA LYS A 291 19.41 2.51 5.34
C LYS A 291 18.05 1.96 4.91
N MET A 292 18.04 0.77 4.29
CA MET A 292 16.80 0.10 3.89
C MET A 292 15.93 -0.24 5.10
N SER A 293 16.52 -0.73 6.18
CA SER A 293 15.82 -1.02 7.42
C SER A 293 15.12 0.22 7.99
N LYS A 294 15.79 1.38 8.01
CA LYS A 294 15.23 2.65 8.48
C LYS A 294 14.07 3.12 7.58
N ILE A 295 14.28 3.14 6.26
CA ILE A 295 13.25 3.53 5.29
C ILE A 295 11.99 2.67 5.47
N HIS A 296 12.16 1.34 5.45
CA HIS A 296 11.02 0.44 5.52
C HIS A 296 10.35 0.41 6.89
N LEU A 297 11.08 0.65 7.97
CA LEU A 297 10.48 0.74 9.29
C LEU A 297 9.59 2.00 9.40
N GLN A 298 10.05 3.15 8.91
CA GLN A 298 9.21 4.37 8.89
C GLN A 298 8.04 4.25 7.90
N LYS A 299 8.29 3.68 6.72
CA LYS A 299 7.24 3.38 5.74
C LYS A 299 6.16 2.46 6.31
N TYR A 300 6.53 1.46 7.11
CA TYR A 300 5.59 0.58 7.80
C TYR A 300 4.57 1.35 8.63
N TYR A 301 5.00 2.40 9.36
CA TYR A 301 4.09 3.27 10.11
C TYR A 301 3.31 4.26 9.24
N ALA A 302 3.88 4.72 8.13
CA ALA A 302 3.15 5.54 7.16
C ALA A 302 2.03 4.76 6.45
N LEU A 303 2.18 3.43 6.32
CA LEU A 303 1.20 2.51 5.74
C LEU A 303 0.14 2.02 6.76
N PHE A 304 0.08 2.58 7.95
CA PHE A 304 -0.93 2.21 8.94
C PHE A 304 -2.35 2.41 8.38
N TYR A 305 -3.15 1.34 8.33
CA TYR A 305 -4.46 1.28 7.66
C TYR A 305 -4.45 1.61 6.15
N THR A 306 -3.34 1.33 5.46
CA THR A 306 -3.28 1.40 3.98
C THR A 306 -3.44 -0.01 3.42
N ASP A 307 -4.66 -0.49 3.32
CA ASP A 307 -5.03 -1.83 2.83
C ASP A 307 -4.05 -2.95 3.27
N LEU A 308 -3.46 -3.71 2.35
CA LEU A 308 -2.49 -4.76 2.60
C LEU A 308 -1.03 -4.34 2.31
N GLN A 309 -0.75 -3.03 2.14
CA GLN A 309 0.57 -2.58 1.68
C GLN A 309 1.70 -2.89 2.66
N GLN A 310 1.45 -2.86 3.99
CA GLN A 310 2.45 -3.29 4.96
C GLN A 310 2.90 -4.74 4.72
N TRP A 311 1.96 -5.65 4.44
CA TRP A 311 2.24 -7.04 4.13
C TRP A 311 2.94 -7.20 2.78
N PHE A 312 2.51 -6.49 1.74
CA PHE A 312 3.13 -6.53 0.43
C PHE A 312 4.58 -6.05 0.48
N GLU A 313 4.85 -4.94 1.17
CA GLU A 313 6.20 -4.41 1.34
C GLU A 313 7.11 -5.35 2.14
N CYS A 314 6.60 -5.92 3.25
CA CYS A 314 7.36 -6.89 4.03
C CYS A 314 7.74 -8.14 3.20
N ARG A 315 6.82 -8.64 2.36
CA ARG A 315 7.10 -9.78 1.46
C ARG A 315 8.13 -9.44 0.39
N ARG A 316 8.10 -8.21 -0.13
CA ARG A 316 9.00 -7.74 -1.18
C ARG A 316 10.42 -7.50 -0.67
N THR A 317 10.56 -6.95 0.52
CA THR A 317 11.83 -6.41 1.02
C THR A 317 12.44 -7.22 2.16
N GLY A 318 11.63 -8.01 2.87
CA GLY A 318 12.02 -8.62 4.14
C GLY A 318 11.98 -7.65 5.33
N TYR A 319 11.65 -6.37 5.12
CA TYR A 319 11.58 -5.34 6.15
C TYR A 319 10.14 -4.89 6.43
N PRO A 320 9.86 -4.41 7.66
CA PRO A 320 10.71 -4.53 8.84
C PRO A 320 10.88 -6.00 9.27
N ILE A 321 11.97 -6.31 9.97
CA ILE A 321 12.17 -7.64 10.55
C ILE A 321 11.18 -7.81 11.71
N LEU A 322 10.11 -8.58 11.47
CA LEU A 322 9.05 -8.80 12.44
C LEU A 322 9.43 -9.91 13.43
N PRO A 323 9.14 -9.74 14.73
CA PRO A 323 9.39 -10.79 15.74
C PRO A 323 8.60 -12.06 15.43
N LYS A 324 9.24 -13.21 15.60
CA LYS A 324 8.64 -14.54 15.44
C LYS A 324 8.55 -15.24 16.78
N GLY A 325 7.36 -15.26 17.39
CA GLY A 325 7.11 -15.99 18.64
C GLY A 325 6.89 -17.49 18.37
N GLY A 326 7.12 -18.31 19.41
CA GLY A 326 7.03 -19.77 19.29
C GLY A 326 5.63 -20.34 19.06
N GLY A 327 4.59 -19.52 19.13
CA GLY A 327 3.21 -19.89 18.83
C GLY A 327 2.77 -19.62 17.40
N LEU A 328 3.67 -19.08 16.54
CA LEU A 328 3.36 -18.87 15.13
C LEU A 328 3.20 -20.23 14.43
N LEU A 329 2.15 -20.31 13.62
CA LEU A 329 1.92 -21.44 12.71
C LEU A 329 2.78 -21.26 11.44
N ASN A 330 2.70 -22.21 10.51
CA ASN A 330 3.44 -22.18 9.24
C ASN A 330 4.98 -22.06 9.43
N GLY A 331 5.52 -22.68 10.48
CA GLY A 331 6.96 -22.59 10.79
C GLY A 331 7.45 -21.19 11.12
N GLY A 332 6.55 -20.22 11.40
CA GLY A 332 6.88 -18.82 11.58
C GLY A 332 7.20 -18.07 10.28
N GLU A 333 6.91 -18.67 9.13
CA GLU A 333 7.10 -18.03 7.84
C GLU A 333 5.94 -17.07 7.52
N MET A 334 6.29 -15.92 6.96
CA MET A 334 5.30 -14.93 6.49
C MET A 334 4.49 -15.54 5.33
N PRO A 335 3.16 -15.51 5.40
CA PRO A 335 2.34 -15.92 4.26
C PRO A 335 2.71 -15.14 2.99
N SER A 336 2.93 -15.86 1.90
CA SER A 336 3.31 -15.28 0.60
C SER A 336 2.10 -14.90 -0.25
N ARG A 337 0.94 -15.48 0.03
CA ARG A 337 -0.35 -15.20 -0.64
C ARG A 337 -1.51 -15.66 0.24
N LEU A 338 -2.73 -15.31 -0.14
CA LEU A 338 -3.92 -15.98 0.35
C LEU A 338 -4.30 -17.14 -0.57
N ASN A 339 -4.95 -18.18 -0.01
CA ASN A 339 -5.56 -19.23 -0.80
C ASN A 339 -6.67 -18.65 -1.68
N TYR A 340 -6.87 -19.24 -2.85
CA TYR A 340 -8.03 -18.91 -3.67
C TYR A 340 -9.35 -19.21 -2.95
N PRO A 341 -10.41 -18.44 -3.19
CA PRO A 341 -11.73 -18.73 -2.62
C PRO A 341 -12.18 -20.15 -2.98
N VAL A 342 -12.56 -20.93 -1.96
CA VAL A 342 -12.87 -22.36 -2.10
C VAL A 342 -13.92 -22.67 -3.17
N TYR A 343 -14.88 -21.77 -3.38
CA TYR A 343 -15.93 -21.97 -4.38
C TYR A 343 -15.40 -22.06 -5.83
N LEU A 344 -14.21 -21.51 -6.12
CA LEU A 344 -13.59 -21.59 -7.46
C LEU A 344 -13.26 -23.03 -7.85
N GLN A 345 -13.01 -23.91 -6.88
CA GLN A 345 -12.79 -25.35 -7.11
C GLN A 345 -14.00 -26.06 -7.71
N THR A 346 -15.17 -25.43 -7.66
CA THR A 346 -16.43 -25.96 -8.23
C THR A 346 -16.96 -25.10 -9.36
N THR A 347 -16.95 -23.77 -9.21
CA THR A 347 -17.56 -22.84 -10.16
C THR A 347 -16.67 -22.53 -11.36
N ASN A 348 -15.34 -22.64 -11.21
CA ASN A 348 -14.35 -22.41 -12.28
C ASN A 348 -13.24 -23.46 -12.26
N ARG A 349 -13.64 -24.71 -12.11
CA ARG A 349 -12.77 -25.84 -11.76
C ARG A 349 -11.58 -26.00 -12.71
N SER A 350 -11.80 -26.01 -14.00
CA SER A 350 -10.74 -26.27 -15.00
C SER A 350 -9.64 -25.23 -14.91
N ASN A 351 -10.02 -23.94 -14.93
CA ASN A 351 -9.08 -22.83 -14.90
C ASN A 351 -8.40 -22.71 -13.53
N TYR A 352 -9.10 -23.06 -12.43
CA TYR A 352 -8.48 -23.13 -11.09
C TYR A 352 -7.34 -24.16 -11.07
N TYR A 353 -7.55 -25.38 -11.56
CA TYR A 353 -6.50 -26.39 -11.56
C TYR A 353 -5.35 -26.04 -12.50
N GLU A 354 -5.63 -25.41 -13.64
CA GLU A 354 -4.59 -24.89 -14.53
C GLU A 354 -3.73 -23.81 -13.84
N ALA A 355 -4.35 -22.86 -13.15
CA ALA A 355 -3.64 -21.84 -12.37
C ALA A 355 -2.75 -22.46 -11.30
N VAL A 356 -3.26 -23.45 -10.55
CA VAL A 356 -2.49 -24.17 -9.51
C VAL A 356 -1.31 -24.94 -10.12
N MET A 357 -1.48 -25.55 -11.29
CA MET A 357 -0.37 -26.24 -11.97
C MET A 357 0.74 -25.28 -12.41
N ILE A 358 0.39 -24.06 -12.79
CA ILE A 358 1.33 -23.07 -13.31
C ILE A 358 1.97 -22.26 -12.19
N GLN A 359 1.17 -21.74 -11.28
CA GLN A 359 1.64 -20.88 -10.18
C GLN A 359 2.31 -21.68 -9.05
N GLY A 360 1.88 -22.93 -8.85
CA GLY A 360 2.23 -23.79 -7.72
C GLY A 360 1.02 -24.08 -6.84
N ALA A 361 1.21 -24.91 -5.82
CA ALA A 361 0.16 -25.35 -4.90
C ALA A 361 -0.65 -24.15 -4.35
N ASP A 362 -1.96 -24.34 -4.17
CA ASP A 362 -2.83 -23.33 -3.57
C ASP A 362 -2.64 -23.31 -2.04
N GLU A 363 -1.49 -22.83 -1.65
CA GLU A 363 -1.01 -22.74 -0.25
C GLU A 363 -0.48 -21.32 0.04
N ILE A 364 -0.58 -20.92 1.30
CA ILE A 364 -0.11 -19.59 1.73
C ILE A 364 1.41 -19.42 1.62
N SER A 365 2.17 -20.51 1.54
CA SER A 365 3.63 -20.52 1.33
C SER A 365 4.06 -20.35 -0.12
N THR A 366 3.17 -20.56 -1.09
CA THR A 366 3.48 -20.41 -2.51
C THR A 366 3.74 -18.96 -2.86
N LYS A 367 4.96 -18.66 -3.29
CA LYS A 367 5.39 -17.30 -3.66
C LYS A 367 4.68 -16.83 -4.92
N VAL A 368 4.24 -15.59 -4.93
CA VAL A 368 3.75 -14.89 -6.14
C VAL A 368 4.93 -14.54 -7.06
N TRP A 369 4.66 -14.20 -8.32
CA TRP A 369 5.69 -14.00 -9.35
C TRP A 369 6.81 -13.05 -8.92
N TRP A 370 6.51 -11.88 -8.42
CA TRP A 370 7.53 -10.88 -8.04
C TRP A 370 8.32 -11.25 -6.77
N GLN A 371 7.94 -12.28 -6.01
CA GLN A 371 8.68 -12.80 -4.86
C GLN A 371 9.64 -13.94 -5.22
N ARG A 372 9.53 -14.54 -6.43
CA ARG A 372 10.36 -15.68 -6.82
C ARG A 372 11.76 -15.20 -7.16
N SER A 373 12.78 -15.93 -6.72
CA SER A 373 14.13 -15.77 -7.28
C SER A 373 14.16 -16.34 -8.71
N ASP A 374 15.02 -15.81 -9.57
CA ASP A 374 15.17 -16.29 -10.94
C ASP A 374 15.91 -17.66 -11.02
N GLU A 375 16.35 -18.17 -9.87
CA GLU A 375 16.95 -19.48 -9.69
C GLU A 375 15.89 -20.50 -9.28
N ALA A 376 15.05 -20.93 -10.22
CA ALA A 376 14.16 -22.07 -10.03
C ALA A 376 13.96 -22.82 -11.35
#